data_25357b89187f4b27d1aae7522ab4f7d7
#
_entry.id   25357b89187f4b27d1aae7522ab4f7d7
#
_cell.length_a   1.000
_cell.length_b   1.000
_cell.length_c   1.000
_cell.angle_alpha   90.00
_cell.angle_beta   90.00
_cell.angle_gamma   90.00
#
_symmetry.space_group_name_H-M   'P 1'
#
loop_
_entity.id
_entity.type
_entity.pdbx_description
1 polymer ?
#
loop_
_entity_poly.entity_id
_entity_poly.type
_entity_poly.pdbx_seq_one_letter_code
_entity_poly.pdbx_strand_id
1 'polypeptide(L)'
;VDDVLANTPLFSALDAHGAEALRSSLSEMKVSKGQELFHEGEPGEHLYLVLDGKVKLGHGAPDGRESLMAVLGPGEMFGELSLFDPGLRASTATALTDAIVLALGNDQLMPLLEGRPAVAAALLQALARRLRRTNEAMADLVFSDVPGRVAKALMELGEKFGTLTP
;
A
#
# COMPACT_ATOMS: atom_id res chain seq x y z
N VAL A 1 13.85 -10.28 -2.91
CA VAL A 1 13.10 -9.99 -1.67
C VAL A 1 13.86 -8.97 -0.84
N ASP A 2 15.13 -9.22 -0.53
CA ASP A 2 15.92 -8.38 0.38
C ASP A 2 16.09 -6.95 -0.13
N ASP A 3 16.30 -6.75 -1.43
CA ASP A 3 16.44 -5.43 -2.04
C ASP A 3 15.13 -4.61 -1.96
N VAL A 4 13.96 -5.25 -2.12
CA VAL A 4 12.66 -4.57 -2.01
C VAL A 4 12.43 -4.14 -0.57
N LEU A 5 12.68 -5.04 0.39
CA LEU A 5 12.51 -4.75 1.82
C LEU A 5 13.43 -3.63 2.27
N ALA A 6 14.72 -3.68 1.95
CA ALA A 6 15.70 -2.68 2.35
C ALA A 6 15.33 -1.26 1.89
N ASN A 7 14.65 -1.14 0.75
CA ASN A 7 14.22 0.15 0.18
C ASN A 7 12.85 0.62 0.69
N THR A 8 12.15 -0.16 1.53
CA THR A 8 10.88 0.29 2.10
C THR A 8 11.11 1.23 3.27
N PRO A 9 10.25 2.24 3.48
CA PRO A 9 10.37 3.16 4.61
C PRO A 9 10.40 2.45 5.96
N LEU A 10 9.71 1.32 6.08
CA LEU A 10 9.62 0.55 7.31
C LEU A 10 10.96 -0.11 7.66
N PHE A 11 11.59 -0.77 6.69
CA PHE A 11 12.87 -1.46 6.91
C PHE A 11 14.07 -0.51 6.95
N SER A 12 14.05 0.57 6.14
CA SER A 12 15.14 1.54 6.11
C SER A 12 15.32 2.31 7.43
N ALA A 13 14.30 2.31 8.31
CA ALA A 13 14.35 2.93 9.63
C ALA A 13 14.86 1.98 10.73
N LEU A 14 15.15 0.71 10.40
CA LEU A 14 15.55 -0.32 11.35
C LEU A 14 17.06 -0.59 11.28
N ASP A 15 17.65 -0.91 12.44
CA ASP A 15 18.93 -1.58 12.50
C ASP A 15 18.81 -3.05 12.06
N ALA A 16 19.93 -3.73 11.84
CA ALA A 16 19.96 -5.12 11.37
C ALA A 16 19.14 -6.07 12.27
N HIS A 17 19.20 -5.89 13.59
CA HIS A 17 18.46 -6.72 14.54
C HIS A 17 16.93 -6.46 14.44
N GLY A 18 16.52 -5.20 14.28
CA GLY A 18 15.13 -4.84 14.10
C GLY A 18 14.56 -5.27 12.77
N ALA A 19 15.35 -5.20 11.72
CA ALA A 19 14.96 -5.67 10.39
C ALA A 19 14.73 -7.19 10.40
N GLU A 20 15.58 -7.95 11.08
CA GLU A 20 15.42 -9.41 11.23
C GLU A 20 14.20 -9.76 12.11
N ALA A 21 14.00 -9.05 13.21
CA ALA A 21 12.83 -9.24 14.06
C ALA A 21 11.52 -8.95 13.31
N LEU A 22 11.48 -7.86 12.51
CA LEU A 22 10.33 -7.56 11.68
C LEU A 22 10.12 -8.62 10.60
N ARG A 23 11.20 -9.03 9.92
CA ARG A 23 11.15 -10.06 8.88
C ARG A 23 10.56 -11.37 9.42
N SER A 24 10.97 -11.81 10.60
CA SER A 24 10.47 -13.05 11.22
C SER A 24 9.00 -12.97 11.64
N SER A 25 8.45 -11.76 11.76
CA SER A 25 7.04 -11.50 12.08
C SER A 25 6.15 -11.42 10.84
N LEU A 26 6.74 -11.37 9.63
CA LEU A 26 5.99 -11.26 8.39
C LEU A 26 5.58 -12.63 7.85
N SER A 27 4.34 -12.72 7.38
CA SER A 27 3.82 -13.90 6.69
C SER A 27 3.73 -13.65 5.18
N GLU A 28 4.40 -14.47 4.39
CA GLU A 28 4.33 -14.38 2.92
C GLU A 28 3.03 -14.98 2.40
N MET A 29 2.35 -14.23 1.52
CA MET A 29 1.13 -14.65 0.84
C MET A 29 1.30 -14.51 -0.67
N LYS A 30 0.98 -15.58 -1.41
CA LYS A 30 0.88 -15.55 -2.88
C LYS A 30 -0.57 -15.34 -3.26
N VAL A 31 -0.80 -14.36 -4.12
CA VAL A 31 -2.14 -13.91 -4.53
C VAL A 31 -2.22 -13.96 -6.05
N SER A 32 -3.20 -14.65 -6.58
CA SER A 32 -3.40 -14.74 -8.03
C SER A 32 -4.06 -13.47 -8.58
N LYS A 33 -3.81 -13.16 -9.85
CA LYS A 33 -4.48 -12.07 -10.54
C LYS A 33 -6.00 -12.13 -10.39
N GLY A 34 -6.60 -11.00 -9.98
CA GLY A 34 -8.04 -10.88 -9.76
C GLY A 34 -8.50 -11.32 -8.37
N GLN A 35 -7.64 -11.94 -7.56
CA GLN A 35 -7.96 -12.33 -6.20
C GLN A 35 -7.99 -11.10 -5.28
N GLU A 36 -9.01 -11.02 -4.43
CA GLU A 36 -9.11 -10.02 -3.36
C GLU A 36 -8.33 -10.47 -2.13
N LEU A 37 -7.58 -9.53 -1.54
CA LEU A 37 -6.89 -9.73 -0.26
C LEU A 37 -7.82 -9.40 0.91
N PHE A 38 -8.64 -8.38 0.73
CA PHE A 38 -9.71 -7.98 1.65
C PHE A 38 -10.73 -7.10 0.92
N HIS A 39 -11.94 -7.05 1.48
CA HIS A 39 -13.04 -6.27 0.95
C HIS A 39 -13.30 -5.02 1.81
N GLU A 40 -13.80 -3.95 1.17
CA GLU A 40 -14.29 -2.74 1.87
C GLU A 40 -15.38 -3.11 2.87
N GLY A 41 -15.29 -2.55 4.09
CA GLY A 41 -16.25 -2.85 5.15
C GLY A 41 -15.94 -4.09 5.99
N GLU A 42 -14.90 -4.87 5.68
CA GLU A 42 -14.45 -5.97 6.54
C GLU A 42 -13.58 -5.46 7.71
N PRO A 43 -13.53 -6.19 8.84
CA PRO A 43 -12.56 -5.92 9.89
C PRO A 43 -11.12 -6.01 9.37
N GLY A 44 -10.25 -5.09 9.79
CA GLY A 44 -8.86 -5.06 9.32
C GLY A 44 -7.87 -5.28 10.44
N GLU A 45 -7.15 -6.40 10.40
CA GLU A 45 -6.17 -6.80 11.42
C GLU A 45 -4.72 -6.87 10.91
N HIS A 46 -4.50 -6.64 9.61
CA HIS A 46 -3.19 -6.77 8.97
C HIS A 46 -2.83 -5.55 8.14
N LEU A 47 -1.55 -5.18 8.20
CA LEU A 47 -0.83 -4.36 7.25
C LEU A 47 -0.23 -5.28 6.19
N TYR A 48 -0.21 -4.84 4.95
CA TYR A 48 0.38 -5.57 3.84
C TYR A 48 1.49 -4.74 3.18
N LEU A 49 2.52 -5.43 2.69
CA LEU A 49 3.61 -4.88 1.89
C LEU A 49 3.71 -5.67 0.57
N VAL A 50 3.69 -5.01 -0.55
CA VAL A 50 3.88 -5.65 -1.86
C VAL A 50 5.36 -5.99 -2.04
N LEU A 51 5.68 -7.27 -2.25
CA LEU A 51 7.04 -7.72 -2.62
C LEU A 51 7.20 -7.80 -4.14
N ASP A 52 6.21 -8.34 -4.81
CA ASP A 52 6.21 -8.52 -6.26
C ASP A 52 4.77 -8.38 -6.79
N GLY A 53 4.63 -8.03 -8.08
CA GLY A 53 3.34 -7.82 -8.71
C GLY A 53 2.73 -6.46 -8.41
N LYS A 54 1.40 -6.36 -8.61
CA LYS A 54 0.64 -5.11 -8.46
C LYS A 54 -0.70 -5.38 -7.78
N VAL A 55 -1.08 -4.49 -6.86
CA VAL A 55 -2.35 -4.52 -6.14
C VAL A 55 -3.09 -3.20 -6.40
N LYS A 56 -4.38 -3.25 -6.74
CA LYS A 56 -5.24 -2.06 -6.78
C LYS A 56 -5.97 -1.89 -5.46
N LEU A 57 -6.16 -0.64 -5.05
CA LEU A 57 -7.12 -0.23 -4.03
C LEU A 57 -8.27 0.49 -4.71
N GLY A 58 -9.50 0.16 -4.38
CA GLY A 58 -10.68 0.77 -4.95
C GLY A 58 -11.88 0.77 -4.02
N HIS A 59 -12.85 1.62 -4.35
CA HIS A 59 -14.17 1.63 -3.74
C HIS A 59 -15.19 1.05 -4.70
N GLY A 60 -16.06 0.19 -4.21
CA GLY A 60 -17.25 -0.26 -4.92
C GLY A 60 -18.42 0.68 -4.68
N ALA A 61 -19.05 1.18 -5.75
CA ALA A 61 -20.31 1.88 -5.64
C ALA A 61 -21.49 0.88 -5.66
N PRO A 62 -22.64 1.22 -5.01
CA PRO A 62 -23.81 0.34 -5.00
C PRO A 62 -24.37 -0.02 -6.38
N ASP A 63 -24.07 0.77 -7.39
CA ASP A 63 -24.45 0.56 -8.79
C ASP A 63 -23.47 -0.33 -9.58
N GLY A 64 -22.47 -0.92 -8.91
CA GLY A 64 -21.47 -1.80 -9.51
C GLY A 64 -20.29 -1.08 -10.17
N ARG A 65 -20.22 0.25 -10.12
CA ARG A 65 -19.04 0.98 -10.56
C ARG A 65 -17.92 0.86 -9.53
N GLU A 66 -16.69 0.77 -10.00
CA GLU A 66 -15.50 0.83 -9.16
C GLU A 66 -14.78 2.17 -9.36
N SER A 67 -14.33 2.77 -8.27
CA SER A 67 -13.42 3.90 -8.28
C SER A 67 -12.02 3.43 -7.91
N LEU A 68 -11.06 3.56 -8.83
CA LEU A 68 -9.66 3.26 -8.56
C LEU A 68 -9.06 4.38 -7.72
N MET A 69 -8.56 4.03 -6.53
CA MET A 69 -7.88 4.97 -5.63
C MET A 69 -6.36 4.95 -5.82
N ALA A 70 -5.78 3.75 -5.97
CA ALA A 70 -4.35 3.59 -6.12
C ALA A 70 -3.99 2.26 -6.80
N VAL A 71 -2.85 2.23 -7.50
CA VAL A 71 -2.16 1.02 -7.92
C VAL A 71 -0.83 0.97 -7.17
N LEU A 72 -0.63 -0.10 -6.42
CA LEU A 72 0.53 -0.32 -5.56
C LEU A 72 1.45 -1.36 -6.20
N GLY A 73 2.75 -1.09 -6.16
CA GLY A 73 3.80 -1.98 -6.62
C GLY A 73 4.78 -2.35 -5.51
N PRO A 74 5.89 -3.03 -5.85
CA PRO A 74 6.88 -3.47 -4.88
C PRO A 74 7.38 -2.33 -3.98
N GLY A 75 7.47 -2.60 -2.67
CA GLY A 75 7.88 -1.65 -1.64
C GLY A 75 6.75 -0.76 -1.09
N GLU A 76 5.54 -0.84 -1.62
CA GLU A 76 4.41 -0.06 -1.13
C GLU A 76 3.54 -0.83 -0.13
N MET A 77 3.05 -0.11 0.88
CA MET A 77 2.24 -0.65 1.97
C MET A 77 0.77 -0.26 1.83
N PHE A 78 -0.12 -1.12 2.33
CA PHE A 78 -1.57 -0.87 2.38
C PHE A 78 -2.24 -1.63 3.52
N GLY A 79 -3.49 -1.28 3.84
CA GLY A 79 -4.26 -1.89 4.92
C GLY A 79 -3.90 -1.36 6.31
N GLU A 80 -3.07 -0.32 6.40
CA GLU A 80 -2.59 0.30 7.64
C GLU A 80 -3.67 1.08 8.38
N LEU A 81 -4.66 1.63 7.66
CA LEU A 81 -5.66 2.55 8.25
C LEU A 81 -6.43 1.90 9.39
N SER A 82 -6.92 0.69 9.19
CA SER A 82 -7.68 -0.05 10.20
C SER A 82 -6.85 -0.52 11.39
N LEU A 83 -5.52 -0.41 11.34
CA LEU A 83 -4.64 -0.72 12.46
C LEU A 83 -4.44 0.49 13.37
N PHE A 84 -4.35 1.69 12.80
CA PHE A 84 -4.09 2.93 13.55
C PHE A 84 -5.37 3.66 13.95
N ASP A 85 -6.42 3.53 13.15
CA ASP A 85 -7.76 3.99 13.45
C ASP A 85 -8.70 2.77 13.42
N PRO A 86 -8.94 2.13 14.59
CA PRO A 86 -9.71 0.89 14.65
C PRO A 86 -11.07 1.02 13.97
N GLY A 87 -11.24 0.30 12.88
CA GLY A 87 -12.43 0.38 12.06
C GLY A 87 -12.42 -0.65 10.93
N LEU A 88 -13.38 -0.51 10.07
CA LEU A 88 -13.51 -1.37 8.89
C LEU A 88 -12.54 -0.95 7.79
N ARG A 89 -12.23 -1.89 6.89
CA ARG A 89 -11.45 -1.59 5.68
C ARG A 89 -12.08 -0.46 4.89
N ALA A 90 -11.30 0.57 4.59
CA ALA A 90 -11.76 1.76 3.87
C ALA A 90 -11.80 1.55 2.33
N SER A 91 -11.34 0.40 1.84
CA SER A 91 -11.30 0.06 0.41
C SER A 91 -11.16 -1.44 0.21
N THR A 92 -11.45 -1.92 -1.00
CA THR A 92 -11.15 -3.28 -1.45
C THR A 92 -9.74 -3.32 -2.05
N ALA A 93 -8.96 -4.35 -1.69
CA ALA A 93 -7.64 -4.62 -2.26
C ALA A 93 -7.68 -5.84 -3.16
N THR A 94 -7.34 -5.68 -4.45
CA THR A 94 -7.38 -6.74 -5.46
C THR A 94 -6.04 -6.84 -6.19
N ALA A 95 -5.52 -8.04 -6.40
CA ALA A 95 -4.32 -8.26 -7.18
C ALA A 95 -4.58 -7.98 -8.68
N LEU A 96 -3.83 -7.06 -9.28
CA LEU A 96 -3.89 -6.75 -10.71
C LEU A 96 -3.07 -7.73 -11.56
N THR A 97 -2.05 -8.30 -10.98
CA THR A 97 -1.20 -9.37 -11.53
C THR A 97 -1.09 -10.46 -10.49
N ASP A 98 -0.50 -11.59 -10.81
CA ASP A 98 0.02 -12.47 -9.77
C ASP A 98 0.96 -11.64 -8.89
N ALA A 99 0.86 -11.79 -7.58
CA ALA A 99 1.55 -10.94 -6.62
C ALA A 99 2.05 -11.76 -5.42
N ILE A 100 3.11 -11.26 -4.80
CA ILE A 100 3.60 -11.72 -3.51
C ILE A 100 3.49 -10.55 -2.56
N VAL A 101 2.79 -10.74 -1.45
CA VAL A 101 2.64 -9.73 -0.40
C VAL A 101 3.08 -10.30 0.94
N LEU A 102 3.60 -9.43 1.80
CA LEU A 102 3.87 -9.75 3.20
C LEU A 102 2.77 -9.17 4.07
N ALA A 103 2.23 -9.97 4.96
CA ALA A 103 1.25 -9.58 5.95
C ALA A 103 1.91 -9.44 7.32
N LEU A 104 1.57 -8.37 8.05
CA LEU A 104 1.98 -8.09 9.42
C LEU A 104 0.74 -7.83 10.28
N GLY A 105 0.53 -8.63 11.30
CA GLY A 105 -0.58 -8.48 12.22
C GLY A 105 -0.42 -7.31 13.18
N ASN A 106 -1.53 -6.80 13.69
CA ASN A 106 -1.54 -5.69 14.64
C ASN A 106 -0.84 -6.05 15.96
N ASP A 107 -0.99 -7.28 16.43
CA ASP A 107 -0.34 -7.84 17.61
C ASP A 107 1.19 -7.84 17.52
N GLN A 108 1.73 -7.92 16.32
CA GLN A 108 3.16 -7.89 16.03
C GLN A 108 3.67 -6.46 15.75
N LEU A 109 2.85 -5.64 15.08
CA LEU A 109 3.21 -4.26 14.74
C LEU A 109 3.27 -3.34 15.96
N MET A 110 2.28 -3.40 16.85
CA MET A 110 2.18 -2.46 17.99
C MET A 110 3.39 -2.53 18.94
N PRO A 111 3.86 -3.70 19.39
CA PRO A 111 5.08 -3.80 20.20
C PRO A 111 6.34 -3.27 19.49
N LEU A 112 6.39 -3.43 18.15
CA LEU A 112 7.50 -2.91 17.36
C LEU A 112 7.52 -1.38 17.34
N LEU A 113 6.35 -0.74 17.23
CA LEU A 113 6.21 0.72 17.27
C LEU A 113 6.57 1.30 18.63
N GLU A 114 6.12 0.67 19.71
CA GLU A 114 6.41 1.09 21.09
C GLU A 114 7.90 0.97 21.41
N GLY A 115 8.53 -0.12 20.99
CA GLY A 115 9.94 -0.37 21.22
C GLY A 115 10.90 0.41 20.30
N ARG A 116 10.42 0.97 19.18
CA ARG A 116 11.26 1.56 18.13
C ARG A 116 10.63 2.82 17.52
N PRO A 117 10.84 3.99 18.11
CA PRO A 117 10.28 5.25 17.61
C PRO A 117 10.63 5.58 16.14
N ALA A 118 11.77 5.10 15.64
CA ALA A 118 12.16 5.28 14.24
C ALA A 118 11.19 4.59 13.27
N VAL A 119 10.63 3.43 13.64
CA VAL A 119 9.62 2.73 12.84
C VAL A 119 8.32 3.53 12.78
N ALA A 120 7.87 4.05 13.91
CA ALA A 120 6.69 4.92 13.97
C ALA A 120 6.88 6.18 13.10
N ALA A 121 8.05 6.81 13.17
CA ALA A 121 8.37 7.98 12.33
C ALA A 121 8.36 7.63 10.84
N ALA A 122 8.90 6.49 10.43
CA ALA A 122 8.89 6.03 9.04
C ALA A 122 7.47 5.77 8.51
N LEU A 123 6.62 5.14 9.33
CA LEU A 123 5.20 4.94 8.99
C LEU A 123 4.44 6.26 8.87
N LEU A 124 4.63 7.18 9.81
CA LEU A 124 4.03 8.52 9.74
C LEU A 124 4.46 9.28 8.48
N GLN A 125 5.74 9.19 8.08
CA GLN A 125 6.21 9.77 6.83
C GLN A 125 5.56 9.13 5.59
N ALA A 126 5.38 7.80 5.59
CA ALA A 126 4.71 7.09 4.50
C ALA A 126 3.23 7.52 4.38
N LEU A 127 2.52 7.61 5.50
CA LEU A 127 1.14 8.11 5.56
C LEU A 127 1.03 9.57 5.12
N ALA A 128 1.95 10.44 5.55
CA ALA A 128 1.98 11.84 5.13
C ALA A 128 2.22 12.00 3.63
N ARG A 129 3.09 11.17 3.03
CA ARG A 129 3.26 11.14 1.55
C ARG A 129 2.00 10.69 0.84
N ARG A 130 1.32 9.67 1.37
CA ARG A 130 0.06 9.18 0.80
C ARG A 130 -1.03 10.23 0.88
N LEU A 131 -1.17 10.91 2.02
CA LEU A 131 -2.14 11.99 2.20
C LEU A 131 -1.89 13.15 1.21
N ARG A 132 -0.64 13.55 0.99
CA ARG A 132 -0.30 14.56 -0.02
C ARG A 132 -0.77 14.16 -1.42
N ARG A 133 -0.48 12.93 -1.86
CA ARG A 133 -0.94 12.43 -3.16
C ARG A 133 -2.48 12.43 -3.26
N THR A 134 -3.17 12.04 -2.19
CA THR A 134 -4.63 12.07 -2.16
C THR A 134 -5.17 13.50 -2.28
N ASN A 135 -4.57 14.46 -1.59
CA ASN A 135 -4.95 15.87 -1.68
C ASN A 135 -4.69 16.45 -3.09
N GLU A 136 -3.57 16.08 -3.73
CA GLU A 136 -3.28 16.45 -5.11
C GLU A 136 -4.30 15.87 -6.09
N ALA A 137 -4.66 14.60 -5.94
CA ALA A 137 -5.69 13.96 -6.75
C ALA A 137 -7.07 14.63 -6.57
N MET A 138 -7.41 15.03 -5.35
CA MET A 138 -8.63 15.80 -5.08
C MET A 138 -8.62 17.18 -5.75
N ALA A 139 -7.49 17.88 -5.70
CA ALA A 139 -7.33 19.17 -6.38
C ALA A 139 -7.49 19.00 -7.91
N ASP A 140 -6.93 17.95 -8.49
CA ASP A 140 -7.07 17.64 -9.91
C ASP A 140 -8.53 17.36 -10.30
N LEU A 141 -9.34 16.77 -9.42
CA LEU A 141 -10.77 16.58 -9.68
C LEU A 141 -11.52 17.91 -9.80
N VAL A 142 -11.08 18.93 -9.08
CA VAL A 142 -11.74 20.26 -9.06
C VAL A 142 -11.22 21.16 -10.20
N PHE A 143 -9.91 21.14 -10.49
CA PHE A 143 -9.26 22.13 -11.35
C PHE A 143 -8.82 21.59 -12.71
N SER A 144 -8.86 20.27 -12.94
CA SER A 144 -8.45 19.67 -14.21
C SER A 144 -9.64 19.07 -14.95
N ASP A 145 -9.63 19.18 -16.29
CA ASP A 145 -10.61 18.50 -17.13
C ASP A 145 -10.31 16.99 -17.24
N VAL A 146 -11.25 16.24 -17.82
CA VAL A 146 -11.11 14.78 -17.96
C VAL A 146 -9.88 14.38 -18.78
N PRO A 147 -9.60 14.99 -19.97
CA PRO A 147 -8.40 14.70 -20.74
C PRO A 147 -7.11 14.94 -19.96
N GLY A 148 -7.03 16.05 -19.22
CA GLY A 148 -5.85 16.38 -18.40
C GLY A 148 -5.62 15.35 -17.30
N ARG A 149 -6.66 14.92 -16.59
CA ARG A 149 -6.55 13.86 -15.57
C ARG A 149 -6.11 12.52 -16.14
N VAL A 150 -6.65 12.14 -17.31
CA VAL A 150 -6.25 10.90 -18.01
C VAL A 150 -4.79 10.96 -18.40
N ALA A 151 -4.33 12.07 -19.00
CA ALA A 151 -2.94 12.25 -19.38
C ALA A 151 -1.99 12.16 -18.17
N LYS A 152 -2.33 12.83 -17.07
CA LYS A 152 -1.56 12.76 -15.81
C LYS A 152 -1.48 11.34 -15.26
N ALA A 153 -2.61 10.64 -15.19
CA ALA A 153 -2.65 9.25 -14.70
C ALA A 153 -1.80 8.31 -15.57
N LEU A 154 -1.82 8.47 -16.90
CA LEU A 154 -0.98 7.68 -17.82
C LEU A 154 0.51 7.97 -17.61
N MET A 155 0.89 9.23 -17.42
CA MET A 155 2.27 9.62 -17.11
C MET A 155 2.75 9.02 -15.80
N GLU A 156 1.97 9.14 -14.73
CA GLU A 156 2.29 8.57 -13.40
C GLU A 156 2.45 7.05 -13.45
N LEU A 157 1.55 6.35 -14.15
CA LEU A 157 1.67 4.90 -14.36
C LEU A 157 2.89 4.55 -15.21
N GLY A 158 3.21 5.35 -16.22
CA GLY A 158 4.40 5.19 -17.05
C GLY A 158 5.69 5.37 -16.26
N GLU A 159 5.76 6.38 -15.40
CA GLU A 159 6.92 6.62 -14.53
C GLU A 159 7.09 5.50 -13.47
N LYS A 160 5.96 5.04 -12.91
CA LYS A 160 5.97 4.06 -11.82
C LYS A 160 6.21 2.62 -12.30
N PHE A 161 5.68 2.24 -13.44
CA PHE A 161 5.66 0.86 -13.93
C PHE A 161 6.17 0.67 -15.36
N GLY A 162 6.52 1.77 -16.03
CA GLY A 162 7.00 1.74 -17.39
C GLY A 162 8.40 1.13 -17.50
N THR A 163 8.63 0.39 -18.58
CA THR A 163 9.96 -0.09 -18.98
C THR A 163 10.38 0.69 -20.23
N LEU A 164 11.61 1.20 -20.23
CA LEU A 164 12.17 1.77 -21.45
C LEU A 164 12.34 0.62 -22.45
N THR A 165 11.57 0.68 -23.55
CA THR A 165 11.84 -0.17 -24.72
C THR A 165 12.99 0.45 -25.51
N PRO A 166 14.03 -0.34 -25.87
CA PRO A 166 15.16 0.13 -26.68
C PRO A 166 14.74 0.54 -28.08
#